data_c639f7a1d42fc050b76bd2d94df32c35
#
_entry.id   c639f7a1d42fc050b76bd2d94df32c35
#
_cell.length_a   1.000
_cell.length_b   1.000
_cell.length_c   1.000
_cell.angle_alpha   90.00
_cell.angle_beta   90.00
_cell.angle_gamma   90.00
#
_symmetry.space_group_name_H-M   'P 1'
#
loop_
_entity.id
_entity.type
_entity.pdbx_description
1 polymer ?
#
loop_
_entity_poly.entity_id
_entity_poly.type
_entity_poly.pdbx_seq_one_letter_code
_entity_poly.pdbx_strand_id
1 'polypeptide(L)'
;ESQAATLARILDFHVRFEKIHPFEDYNGRVGRLIMIKECLRYGIDPFIIDDKHRGSYNRGIASWGGDRELLTSVALDAQKRFQGKMEICKLFQYARNPSTE
;
A
#
# COMPACT_ATOMS: atom_id res chain seq x y z
N GLU A 1 -8.00 2.98 17.86
CA GLU A 1 -8.37 2.25 16.64
C GLU A 1 -7.44 1.06 16.47
N SER A 2 -8.00 -0.11 16.16
CA SER A 2 -7.20 -1.31 15.97
C SER A 2 -6.32 -1.21 14.72
N GLN A 3 -5.26 -2.02 14.67
CA GLN A 3 -4.40 -2.05 13.50
C GLN A 3 -5.17 -2.50 12.26
N ALA A 4 -6.08 -3.45 12.42
CA ALA A 4 -6.90 -3.92 11.30
C ALA A 4 -7.80 -2.80 10.77
N ALA A 5 -8.39 -2.01 11.64
CA ALA A 5 -9.24 -0.90 11.24
C ALA A 5 -8.42 0.20 10.55
N THR A 6 -7.24 0.46 11.08
CA THR A 6 -6.33 1.44 10.48
C THR A 6 -5.91 1.00 9.08
N LEU A 7 -5.54 -0.25 8.93
CA LEU A 7 -5.15 -0.79 7.62
C LEU A 7 -6.33 -0.68 6.64
N ALA A 8 -7.52 -1.05 7.07
CA ALA A 8 -8.70 -0.98 6.21
C ALA A 8 -8.94 0.45 5.72
N ARG A 9 -8.76 1.42 6.59
CA ARG A 9 -8.94 2.83 6.23
C ARG A 9 -7.88 3.30 5.23
N ILE A 10 -6.64 2.86 5.43
CA ILE A 10 -5.55 3.19 4.52
C ILE A 10 -5.80 2.58 3.14
N LEU A 11 -6.22 1.32 3.10
CA LEU A 11 -6.52 0.66 1.84
C LEU A 11 -7.71 1.30 1.12
N ASP A 12 -8.72 1.72 1.88
CA ASP A 12 -9.86 2.39 1.28
C ASP A 12 -9.44 3.69 0.59
N PHE A 13 -8.61 4.48 1.27
CA PHE A 13 -8.08 5.70 0.67
C PHE A 13 -7.25 5.38 -0.58
N HIS A 14 -6.41 4.36 -0.49
CA HIS A 14 -5.55 3.96 -1.59
C HIS A 14 -6.37 3.56 -2.82
N VAL A 15 -7.41 2.77 -2.62
CA VAL A 15 -8.26 2.34 -3.73
C VAL A 15 -8.96 3.54 -4.37
N ARG A 16 -9.47 4.44 -3.54
CA ARG A 16 -10.12 5.66 -4.07
C ARG A 16 -9.16 6.50 -4.88
N PHE A 17 -7.94 6.65 -4.39
CA PHE A 17 -6.91 7.40 -5.09
C PHE A 17 -6.63 6.79 -6.46
N GLU A 18 -6.46 5.47 -6.51
CA GLU A 18 -6.16 4.79 -7.77
C GLU A 18 -7.32 4.94 -8.77
N LYS A 19 -8.55 4.92 -8.29
CA LYS A 19 -9.72 5.03 -9.15
C LYS A 19 -9.92 6.43 -9.71
N ILE A 20 -9.46 7.45 -9.00
CA ILE A 20 -9.56 8.83 -9.50
C ILE A 20 -8.60 9.07 -10.66
N HIS A 21 -7.47 8.36 -10.68
CA HIS A 21 -6.45 8.47 -11.74
C HIS A 21 -6.00 9.92 -11.97
N PRO A 22 -5.51 10.60 -10.92
CA PRO A 22 -5.10 11.99 -11.10
C PRO A 22 -3.88 12.15 -12.01
N PHE A 23 -3.03 11.12 -12.10
CA PHE A 23 -1.83 11.16 -12.93
C PHE A 23 -1.74 9.87 -13.72
N GLU A 24 -1.94 9.94 -15.01
CA GLU A 24 -2.11 8.76 -15.84
C GLU A 24 -1.01 7.73 -15.69
N ASP A 25 0.25 8.13 -15.82
CA ASP A 25 1.36 7.18 -15.80
C ASP A 25 1.95 6.96 -14.42
N TYR A 26 1.73 7.88 -13.49
CA TYR A 26 2.36 7.84 -12.17
C TYR A 26 1.41 7.45 -11.06
N ASN A 27 0.17 7.15 -11.42
CA ASN A 27 -0.88 6.92 -10.44
C ASN A 27 -0.55 5.82 -9.44
N GLY A 28 -0.13 4.67 -9.96
CA GLY A 28 0.19 3.54 -9.10
C GLY A 28 1.37 3.82 -8.19
N ARG A 29 2.39 4.46 -8.73
CA ARG A 29 3.58 4.80 -7.96
C ARG A 29 3.27 5.77 -6.84
N VAL A 30 2.58 6.87 -7.18
CA VAL A 30 2.24 7.88 -6.19
C VAL A 30 1.31 7.31 -5.14
N GLY A 31 0.31 6.55 -5.55
CA GLY A 31 -0.63 5.93 -4.62
C GLY A 31 0.06 4.98 -3.65
N ARG A 32 1.01 4.18 -4.15
CA ARG A 32 1.74 3.26 -3.29
C ARG A 32 2.66 3.98 -2.32
N LEU A 33 3.26 5.09 -2.75
CA LEU A 33 4.07 5.91 -1.84
C LEU A 33 3.24 6.51 -0.72
N ILE A 34 2.07 7.02 -1.06
CA ILE A 34 1.17 7.57 -0.05
C ILE A 34 0.77 6.48 0.93
N MET A 35 0.50 5.29 0.44
CA MET A 35 0.12 4.18 1.30
C MET A 35 1.23 3.83 2.30
N ILE A 36 2.48 3.76 1.83
CA ILE A 36 3.62 3.51 2.70
C ILE A 36 3.72 4.59 3.76
N LYS A 37 3.60 5.83 3.33
CA LYS A 37 3.69 6.98 4.24
C LYS A 37 2.63 6.93 5.33
N GLU A 38 1.40 6.57 4.96
CA GLU A 38 0.32 6.49 5.93
C GLU A 38 0.50 5.33 6.90
N CYS A 39 1.01 4.21 6.42
CA CYS A 39 1.33 3.10 7.32
C CYS A 39 2.34 3.54 8.38
N LEU A 40 3.42 4.20 7.94
CA LEU A 40 4.43 4.68 8.86
C LEU A 40 3.87 5.72 9.83
N ARG A 41 3.01 6.60 9.32
CA ARG A 41 2.41 7.64 10.14
C ARG A 41 1.56 7.07 11.29
N TYR A 42 0.84 6.00 11.02
CA TYR A 42 -0.06 5.41 12.01
C TYR A 42 0.53 4.21 12.73
N GLY A 43 1.81 3.96 12.54
CA GLY A 43 2.53 2.96 13.32
C GLY A 43 2.21 1.51 12.95
N ILE A 44 1.74 1.27 11.73
CA ILE A 44 1.56 -0.10 11.26
C ILE A 44 2.65 -0.44 10.25
N ASP A 45 2.89 -1.73 10.09
CA ASP A 45 3.95 -2.20 9.21
C ASP A 45 3.68 -1.77 7.77
N PRO A 46 4.65 -1.12 7.12
CA PRO A 46 4.49 -0.82 5.70
C PRO A 46 4.68 -2.08 4.86
N PHE A 47 4.34 -1.96 3.58
CA PHE A 47 4.51 -3.07 2.67
C PHE A 47 4.71 -2.56 1.25
N ILE A 48 5.34 -3.39 0.43
CA ILE A 48 5.55 -3.11 -0.98
C ILE A 48 4.91 -4.24 -1.78
N ILE A 49 4.28 -3.86 -2.89
CA ILE A 49 3.72 -4.85 -3.81
C ILE A 49 4.74 -5.07 -4.91
N ASP A 50 5.36 -6.24 -4.91
CA ASP A 50 6.33 -6.58 -5.94
C ASP A 50 5.63 -7.08 -7.21
N ASP A 51 6.41 -7.27 -8.27
CA ASP A 51 5.85 -7.67 -9.56
C ASP A 51 5.12 -9.01 -9.49
N LYS A 52 5.63 -9.91 -8.66
CA LYS A 52 5.04 -11.23 -8.50
C LYS A 52 3.61 -11.17 -7.98
N HIS A 53 3.31 -10.19 -7.15
CA HIS A 53 2.00 -10.06 -6.50
C HIS A 53 1.13 -8.97 -7.10
N ARG A 54 1.60 -8.34 -8.16
CA ARG A 54 0.86 -7.23 -8.76
C ARG A 54 -0.48 -7.65 -9.32
N GLY A 55 -0.59 -8.84 -9.85
CA GLY A 55 -1.87 -9.33 -10.37
C GLY A 55 -2.93 -9.43 -9.28
N SER A 56 -2.57 -10.01 -8.15
CA SER A 56 -3.51 -10.12 -7.01
C SER A 56 -3.86 -8.76 -6.45
N TYR A 57 -2.88 -7.87 -6.37
CA TYR A 57 -3.08 -6.50 -5.94
C TYR A 57 -4.09 -5.78 -6.84
N ASN A 58 -3.91 -5.87 -8.15
CA ASN A 58 -4.81 -5.20 -9.08
C ASN A 58 -6.24 -5.75 -9.00
N ARG A 59 -6.37 -7.07 -8.83
CA ARG A 59 -7.69 -7.68 -8.65
C ARG A 59 -8.33 -7.21 -7.35
N GLY A 60 -7.52 -7.06 -6.30
CA GLY A 60 -8.01 -6.57 -5.02
C GLY A 60 -8.54 -5.16 -5.10
N ILE A 61 -7.85 -4.30 -5.85
CA ILE A 61 -8.32 -2.94 -6.07
C ILE A 61 -9.64 -2.94 -6.83
N ALA A 62 -9.72 -3.75 -7.87
CA ALA A 62 -10.93 -3.82 -8.69
C ALA A 62 -12.15 -4.32 -7.90
N SER A 63 -11.93 -5.25 -6.98
CA SER A 63 -13.02 -5.87 -6.23
C SER A 63 -13.38 -5.15 -4.93
N TRP A 64 -12.63 -4.12 -4.54
CA TRP A 64 -12.73 -3.51 -3.22
C TRP A 64 -14.16 -3.10 -2.84
N GLY A 65 -14.93 -2.62 -3.80
CA GLY A 65 -16.30 -2.19 -3.54
C GLY A 65 -17.22 -3.30 -3.05
N GLY A 66 -16.97 -4.53 -3.50
CA GLY A 66 -17.80 -5.68 -3.13
C GLY A 66 -17.11 -6.68 -2.23
N ASP A 67 -15.79 -6.86 -2.41
CA ASP A 67 -15.02 -7.83 -1.65
C ASP A 67 -13.71 -7.21 -1.23
N ARG A 68 -13.58 -6.93 0.06
CA ARG A 68 -12.39 -6.30 0.62
C ARG A 68 -11.34 -7.30 1.08
N GLU A 69 -11.68 -8.58 1.08
CA GLU A 69 -10.78 -9.59 1.63
C GLU A 69 -9.53 -9.78 0.78
N LEU A 70 -9.65 -9.73 -0.53
CA LEU A 70 -8.51 -10.00 -1.39
C LEU A 70 -7.40 -8.98 -1.18
N LEU A 71 -7.71 -7.69 -1.26
CA LEU A 71 -6.68 -6.67 -1.09
C LEU A 71 -6.12 -6.67 0.32
N THR A 72 -6.98 -6.86 1.32
CA THR A 72 -6.53 -6.94 2.71
C THR A 72 -5.56 -8.10 2.88
N SER A 73 -5.87 -9.25 2.29
CA SER A 73 -5.01 -10.42 2.35
C SER A 73 -3.66 -10.16 1.69
N VAL A 74 -3.67 -9.52 0.52
CA VAL A 74 -2.44 -9.14 -0.19
C VAL A 74 -1.59 -8.22 0.68
N ALA A 75 -2.22 -7.23 1.32
CA ALA A 75 -1.50 -6.29 2.18
C ALA A 75 -0.90 -6.99 3.40
N LEU A 76 -1.68 -7.85 4.05
CA LEU A 76 -1.19 -8.56 5.24
C LEU A 76 -0.03 -9.48 4.90
N ASP A 77 -0.09 -10.18 3.78
CA ASP A 77 1.01 -11.02 3.34
C ASP A 77 2.25 -10.20 3.03
N ALA A 78 2.06 -9.05 2.40
CA ALA A 78 3.17 -8.16 2.09
C ALA A 78 3.81 -7.61 3.36
N GLN A 79 3.00 -7.27 4.36
CA GLN A 79 3.53 -6.83 5.66
C GLN A 79 4.39 -7.90 6.30
N LYS A 80 3.95 -9.17 6.23
CA LYS A 80 4.73 -10.27 6.79
C LYS A 80 6.09 -10.41 6.10
N ARG A 81 6.12 -10.23 4.79
CA ARG A 81 7.39 -10.33 4.06
C ARG A 81 8.37 -9.23 4.47
N PHE A 82 7.86 -8.09 4.95
CA PHE A 82 8.71 -7.00 5.37
C PHE A 82 9.15 -7.07 6.83
N GLN A 83 8.45 -7.82 7.64
CA GLN A 83 8.77 -7.89 9.07
C GLN A 83 10.18 -8.43 9.26
N GLY A 84 10.96 -7.75 10.07
CA GLY A 84 12.32 -8.16 10.40
C GLY A 84 13.36 -7.87 9.33
N LYS A 85 13.00 -7.22 8.24
CA LYS A 85 13.97 -6.90 7.19
C LYS A 85 14.53 -5.51 7.38
N MET A 86 15.81 -5.37 7.03
CA MET A 86 16.50 -4.08 7.13
C MET A 86 16.03 -3.08 6.09
N GLU A 87 15.28 -3.54 5.11
CA GLU A 87 14.75 -2.68 4.06
C GLU A 87 13.83 -1.58 4.58
N ILE A 88 13.38 -1.69 5.82
CA ILE A 88 12.51 -0.66 6.38
C ILE A 88 13.19 0.71 6.41
N CYS A 89 14.51 0.72 6.60
CA CYS A 89 15.26 1.98 6.56
C CYS A 89 15.21 2.62 5.18
N LYS A 90 15.29 1.79 4.14
CA LYS A 90 15.18 2.26 2.76
C LYS A 90 13.78 2.77 2.47
N LEU A 91 12.77 2.13 3.04
CA LEU A 91 11.40 2.59 2.90
C LEU A 91 11.22 3.96 3.51
N PHE A 92 11.80 4.20 4.67
CA PHE A 92 11.75 5.51 5.29
C PHE A 92 12.34 6.58 4.39
N GLN A 93 13.51 6.31 3.83
CA GLN A 93 14.17 7.26 2.94
C GLN A 93 13.33 7.48 1.68
N TYR A 94 12.79 6.42 1.13
CA TYR A 94 11.98 6.50 -0.07
C TYR A 94 10.73 7.34 0.16
N ALA A 95 10.06 7.13 1.29
CA ALA A 95 8.85 7.87 1.62
C ALA A 95 9.14 9.34 1.90
N ARG A 96 10.33 9.65 2.42
CA ARG A 96 10.70 11.03 2.73
C ARG A 96 11.15 11.81 1.51
N ASN A 97 11.69 11.12 0.51
CA ASN A 97 12.24 11.77 -0.68
C ASN A 97 11.68 11.08 -1.94
N PRO A 98 10.38 11.16 -2.16
CA PRO A 98 9.78 10.48 -3.30
C PRO A 98 10.24 11.02 -4.65
N SER A 99 10.78 12.22 -4.68
CA SER A 99 11.22 12.84 -5.92
C SER A 99 12.58 12.34 -6.40
N THR A 100 13.28 11.55 -5.60
CA THR A 100 14.61 11.07 -5.96
C THR A 100 14.57 9.81 -6.82
N GLU A 101 13.46 9.36 -7.15
CA GLU A 101 13.21 8.20 -7.98
C GLU A 101 13.94 8.24 -9.29
#